data_e1f6cf03e04927215df4a78b7926e683
#
_entry.id   e1f6cf03e04927215df4a78b7926e683
#
_cell.length_a   1.000
_cell.length_b   1.000
_cell.length_c   1.000
_cell.angle_alpha   90.00
_cell.angle_beta   90.00
_cell.angle_gamma   90.00
#
_symmetry.space_group_name_H-M   'P 1'
#
loop_
_entity.id
_entity.type
_entity.pdbx_description
1 polymer ?
#
loop_
_entity_poly.entity_id
_entity_poly.type
_entity_poly.pdbx_seq_one_letter_code
_entity_poly.pdbx_strand_id
1 'polypeptide(L)'
;ECQNGPDGLPHWEGKLSTSALSTATAVMALQQVCNAGRTAADYSLEADFAALIRGGLSWLAGHQNEDGGWGDTVKSLSNISTTMLAHAVFNATGTSHEFSSHVKKAKQYIDEKGGVPAVVARYGKDKTFSVPILTHCALAGLVNWEEVTSLPFELACLPAKFYSTIQLPVVSYALPALIAIGQVKH
;
A
#
# COMPACT_ATOMS: atom_id res chain seq x y z
N GLU A 1 15.75 -16.72 -19.51
CA GLU A 1 17.08 -16.84 -20.15
C GLU A 1 18.08 -16.00 -19.37
N CYS A 2 19.31 -16.54 -19.20
CA CYS A 2 20.39 -15.79 -18.56
C CYS A 2 20.95 -14.77 -19.56
N GLN A 3 21.07 -13.52 -19.16
CA GLN A 3 21.65 -12.45 -19.98
C GLN A 3 22.96 -11.96 -19.37
N ASN A 4 23.82 -11.35 -20.17
CA ASN A 4 25.03 -10.72 -19.67
C ASN A 4 24.77 -9.22 -19.44
N GLY A 5 25.06 -8.73 -18.23
CA GLY A 5 24.99 -7.33 -17.91
C GLY A 5 26.05 -6.47 -18.64
N PRO A 6 25.98 -5.14 -18.49
CA PRO A 6 27.00 -4.22 -19.04
C PRO A 6 28.41 -4.50 -18.54
N ASP A 7 28.55 -5.18 -17.40
CA ASP A 7 29.79 -5.63 -16.77
C ASP A 7 30.24 -7.03 -17.28
N GLY A 8 29.50 -7.64 -18.21
CA GLY A 8 29.75 -8.97 -18.75
C GLY A 8 29.41 -10.12 -17.80
N LEU A 9 28.85 -9.86 -16.62
CA LEU A 9 28.47 -10.91 -15.69
C LEU A 9 27.09 -11.48 -16.02
N PRO A 10 26.92 -12.82 -15.93
CA PRO A 10 25.64 -13.46 -16.19
C PRO A 10 24.63 -13.12 -15.08
N HIS A 11 23.42 -12.71 -15.47
CA HIS A 11 22.31 -12.46 -14.56
C HIS A 11 20.97 -12.84 -15.22
N TRP A 12 19.93 -12.94 -14.42
CA TRP A 12 18.57 -13.13 -14.90
C TRP A 12 17.81 -11.81 -14.85
N GLU A 13 17.30 -11.37 -15.99
CA GLU A 13 16.32 -10.31 -16.01
C GLU A 13 14.92 -10.89 -15.72
N GLY A 14 14.27 -10.36 -14.67
CA GLY A 14 12.91 -10.65 -14.35
C GLY A 14 12.01 -9.46 -14.66
N LYS A 15 11.05 -9.61 -15.57
CA LYS A 15 9.96 -8.64 -15.71
C LYS A 15 8.98 -8.86 -14.58
N LEU A 16 8.88 -7.88 -13.67
CA LEU A 16 7.82 -7.88 -12.65
C LEU A 16 6.46 -7.73 -13.34
N SER A 17 5.50 -8.52 -12.90
CA SER A 17 4.10 -8.33 -13.30
C SER A 17 3.60 -6.99 -12.85
N THR A 18 2.77 -6.33 -13.64
CA THR A 18 2.02 -5.15 -13.19
C THR A 18 1.19 -5.50 -11.95
N SER A 19 1.19 -4.61 -10.96
CA SER A 19 0.68 -4.88 -9.63
C SER A 19 -0.31 -3.81 -9.19
N ALA A 20 -1.53 -4.23 -8.85
CA ALA A 20 -2.52 -3.33 -8.28
C ALA A 20 -2.09 -2.82 -6.89
N LEU A 21 -1.45 -3.66 -6.09
CA LEU A 21 -0.88 -3.28 -4.80
C LEU A 21 0.15 -2.16 -4.97
N SER A 22 1.14 -2.34 -5.85
CA SER A 22 2.18 -1.33 -6.06
C SER A 22 1.63 -0.04 -6.69
N THR A 23 0.68 -0.15 -7.62
CA THR A 23 0.03 1.01 -8.24
C THR A 23 -0.76 1.82 -7.20
N ALA A 24 -1.57 1.16 -6.37
CA ALA A 24 -2.30 1.84 -5.30
C ALA A 24 -1.36 2.53 -4.31
N THR A 25 -0.29 1.85 -3.89
CA THR A 25 0.69 2.43 -2.96
C THR A 25 1.40 3.64 -3.57
N ALA A 26 1.78 3.57 -4.85
CA ALA A 26 2.42 4.69 -5.55
C ALA A 26 1.46 5.88 -5.69
N VAL A 27 0.21 5.66 -6.07
CA VAL A 27 -0.82 6.72 -6.16
C VAL A 27 -1.02 7.40 -4.81
N MET A 28 -1.13 6.63 -3.71
CA MET A 28 -1.25 7.18 -2.37
C MET A 28 -0.03 8.04 -2.00
N ALA A 29 1.17 7.56 -2.26
CA ALA A 29 2.40 8.29 -1.94
C ALA A 29 2.46 9.62 -2.69
N LEU A 30 2.19 9.63 -3.99
CA LEU A 30 2.15 10.85 -4.80
C LEU A 30 1.07 11.81 -4.31
N GLN A 31 -0.12 11.31 -3.97
CA GLN A 31 -1.20 12.13 -3.43
C GLN A 31 -0.82 12.77 -2.09
N GLN A 32 -0.14 12.04 -1.19
CA GLN A 32 0.32 12.61 0.07
C GLN A 32 1.38 13.70 -0.14
N VAL A 33 2.26 13.53 -1.12
CA VAL A 33 3.24 14.58 -1.49
C VAL A 33 2.53 15.83 -2.00
N CYS A 34 1.52 15.69 -2.85
CA CYS A 34 0.70 16.81 -3.32
C CYS A 34 -0.03 17.50 -2.15
N ASN A 35 -0.63 16.73 -1.22
CA ASN A 35 -1.33 17.28 -0.06
C ASN A 35 -0.42 18.04 0.91
N ALA A 36 0.85 17.62 1.01
CA ALA A 36 1.82 18.26 1.90
C ALA A 36 2.28 19.67 1.43
N GLY A 37 1.79 20.16 0.29
CA GLY A 37 2.02 21.51 -0.19
C GLY A 37 3.50 21.82 -0.34
N ARG A 38 4.23 21.07 -1.15
CA ARG A 38 5.60 21.44 -1.47
C ARG A 38 5.63 22.78 -2.20
N THR A 39 6.44 23.68 -1.68
CA THR A 39 6.59 25.07 -2.05
C THR A 39 6.78 25.32 -3.54
N ALA A 40 6.36 26.48 -3.98
CA ALA A 40 6.29 27.06 -5.33
C ALA A 40 7.52 26.89 -6.28
N ALA A 41 8.57 26.21 -5.86
CA ALA A 41 9.73 25.92 -6.72
C ALA A 41 9.53 24.70 -7.65
N ASP A 42 8.43 23.93 -7.51
CA ASP A 42 8.26 22.62 -8.12
C ASP A 42 6.97 22.47 -8.96
N TYR A 43 6.43 23.55 -9.56
CA TYR A 43 5.22 23.48 -10.39
C TYR A 43 5.28 22.48 -11.57
N SER A 44 6.47 22.18 -12.09
CA SER A 44 6.62 21.17 -13.15
C SER A 44 6.39 19.75 -12.63
N LEU A 45 6.84 19.46 -11.41
CA LEU A 45 6.65 18.15 -10.77
C LEU A 45 5.20 17.88 -10.36
N GLU A 46 4.44 18.91 -9.97
CA GLU A 46 3.02 18.73 -9.61
C GLU A 46 2.17 18.32 -10.81
N ALA A 47 2.42 18.90 -11.99
CA ALA A 47 1.72 18.50 -13.21
C ALA A 47 2.03 17.04 -13.59
N ASP A 48 3.28 16.62 -13.43
CA ASP A 48 3.70 15.23 -13.67
C ASP A 48 3.07 14.28 -12.66
N PHE A 49 2.99 14.65 -11.38
CA PHE A 49 2.34 13.83 -10.36
C PHE A 49 0.85 13.68 -10.60
N ALA A 50 0.15 14.73 -10.99
CA ALA A 50 -1.26 14.67 -11.34
C ALA A 50 -1.53 13.71 -12.51
N ALA A 51 -0.66 13.73 -13.53
CA ALA A 51 -0.74 12.81 -14.66
C ALA A 51 -0.49 11.36 -14.24
N LEU A 52 0.52 11.11 -13.40
CA LEU A 52 0.84 9.79 -12.85
C LEU A 52 -0.27 9.24 -11.96
N ILE A 53 -0.82 10.07 -11.06
CA ILE A 53 -1.97 9.73 -10.22
C ILE A 53 -3.16 9.32 -11.09
N ARG A 54 -3.53 10.13 -12.07
CA ARG A 54 -4.64 9.84 -12.99
C ARG A 54 -4.38 8.57 -13.79
N GLY A 55 -3.19 8.38 -14.31
CA GLY A 55 -2.78 7.15 -15.01
C GLY A 55 -2.93 5.92 -14.12
N GLY A 56 -2.48 5.99 -12.87
CA GLY A 56 -2.61 4.91 -11.90
C GLY A 56 -4.06 4.58 -11.55
N LEU A 57 -4.92 5.60 -11.34
CA LEU A 57 -6.35 5.41 -11.08
C LEU A 57 -7.07 4.77 -12.27
N SER A 58 -6.81 5.26 -13.49
CA SER A 58 -7.39 4.68 -14.71
C SER A 58 -6.94 3.24 -14.91
N TRP A 59 -5.66 2.95 -14.61
CA TRP A 59 -5.14 1.59 -14.69
C TRP A 59 -5.81 0.67 -13.67
N LEU A 60 -5.98 1.11 -12.41
CA LEU A 60 -6.68 0.34 -11.37
C LEU A 60 -8.13 0.06 -11.80
N ALA A 61 -8.85 1.05 -12.30
CA ALA A 61 -10.21 0.88 -12.79
C ALA A 61 -10.29 -0.15 -13.92
N GLY A 62 -9.36 -0.11 -14.88
CA GLY A 62 -9.29 -1.04 -16.00
C GLY A 62 -8.88 -2.47 -15.64
N HIS A 63 -8.37 -2.70 -14.41
CA HIS A 63 -7.89 -4.01 -13.95
C HIS A 63 -8.61 -4.52 -12.69
N GLN A 64 -9.81 -3.98 -12.40
CA GLN A 64 -10.67 -4.53 -11.37
C GLN A 64 -11.22 -5.90 -11.83
N ASN A 65 -11.12 -6.91 -10.98
CA ASN A 65 -11.65 -8.23 -11.26
C ASN A 65 -13.20 -8.21 -11.26
N GLU A 66 -13.81 -9.23 -11.86
CA GLU A 66 -15.27 -9.33 -11.98
C GLU A 66 -16.00 -9.34 -10.63
N ASP A 67 -15.35 -9.88 -9.59
CA ASP A 67 -15.85 -9.91 -8.21
C ASP A 67 -15.78 -8.56 -7.48
N GLY A 68 -15.27 -7.53 -8.15
CA GLY A 68 -15.14 -6.17 -7.60
C GLY A 68 -13.86 -5.92 -6.80
N GLY A 69 -13.01 -6.93 -6.62
CA GLY A 69 -11.73 -6.80 -5.93
C GLY A 69 -10.53 -6.63 -6.87
N TRP A 70 -9.34 -6.62 -6.27
CA TRP A 70 -8.06 -6.67 -6.97
C TRP A 70 -7.16 -7.72 -6.33
N GLY A 71 -6.41 -8.42 -7.18
CA GLY A 71 -5.30 -9.26 -6.76
C GLY A 71 -3.99 -8.49 -6.71
N ASP A 72 -2.93 -9.10 -6.18
CA ASP A 72 -1.62 -8.46 -6.10
C ASP A 72 -1.04 -8.15 -7.49
N THR A 73 -1.33 -9.01 -8.45
CA THR A 73 -1.02 -8.82 -9.87
C THR A 73 -2.28 -8.97 -10.72
N VAL A 74 -2.21 -8.58 -11.99
CA VAL A 74 -3.32 -8.72 -12.95
C VAL A 74 -3.76 -10.16 -13.21
N LYS A 75 -2.98 -11.15 -12.77
CA LYS A 75 -3.28 -12.58 -12.90
C LYS A 75 -3.73 -13.21 -11.59
N SER A 76 -3.69 -12.46 -10.50
CA SER A 76 -4.01 -12.97 -9.16
C SER A 76 -5.51 -12.84 -8.87
N LEU A 77 -6.03 -13.80 -8.13
CA LEU A 77 -7.37 -13.68 -7.55
C LEU A 77 -7.43 -12.49 -6.60
N SER A 78 -8.60 -11.90 -6.48
CA SER A 78 -8.84 -10.79 -5.56
C SER A 78 -8.54 -11.17 -4.13
N ASN A 79 -7.94 -10.24 -3.39
CA ASN A 79 -7.75 -10.38 -1.96
C ASN A 79 -8.10 -9.08 -1.24
N ILE A 80 -8.48 -9.20 0.02
CA ILE A 80 -8.98 -8.08 0.80
C ILE A 80 -7.94 -6.97 0.97
N SER A 81 -6.68 -7.33 1.15
CA SER A 81 -5.59 -6.37 1.39
C SER A 81 -5.40 -5.44 0.19
N THR A 82 -5.20 -6.00 -1.00
CA THR A 82 -5.01 -5.23 -2.22
C THR A 82 -6.28 -4.47 -2.60
N THR A 83 -7.45 -5.06 -2.36
CA THR A 83 -8.74 -4.40 -2.62
C THR A 83 -8.93 -3.17 -1.73
N MET A 84 -8.58 -3.26 -0.44
CA MET A 84 -8.65 -2.11 0.46
C MET A 84 -7.66 -1.00 0.06
N LEU A 85 -6.44 -1.35 -0.35
CA LEU A 85 -5.46 -0.38 -0.84
C LEU A 85 -5.94 0.32 -2.12
N ALA A 86 -6.46 -0.43 -3.09
CA ALA A 86 -6.99 0.13 -4.34
C ALA A 86 -8.24 0.99 -4.10
N HIS A 87 -9.16 0.55 -3.24
CA HIS A 87 -10.34 1.34 -2.86
C HIS A 87 -9.95 2.66 -2.18
N ALA A 88 -8.96 2.62 -1.30
CA ALA A 88 -8.52 3.78 -0.54
C ALA A 88 -7.99 4.93 -1.42
N VAL A 89 -7.28 4.63 -2.51
CA VAL A 89 -6.73 5.70 -3.36
C VAL A 89 -7.78 6.48 -4.11
N PHE A 90 -8.90 5.88 -4.51
CA PHE A 90 -10.03 6.61 -5.10
C PHE A 90 -10.63 7.62 -4.11
N ASN A 91 -10.65 7.28 -2.82
CA ASN A 91 -11.11 8.20 -1.78
C ASN A 91 -10.10 9.29 -1.49
N ALA A 92 -8.84 8.94 -1.31
CA ALA A 92 -7.74 9.87 -0.99
C ALA A 92 -7.53 10.93 -2.08
N THR A 93 -7.77 10.58 -3.35
CA THR A 93 -7.64 11.48 -4.50
C THR A 93 -8.91 12.30 -4.80
N GLY A 94 -10.01 12.08 -4.04
CA GLY A 94 -11.30 12.72 -4.27
C GLY A 94 -12.03 12.25 -5.54
N THR A 95 -11.59 11.17 -6.17
CA THR A 95 -12.13 10.69 -7.46
C THR A 95 -13.21 9.61 -7.31
N SER A 96 -13.65 9.33 -6.08
CA SER A 96 -14.66 8.30 -5.80
C SER A 96 -15.97 8.49 -6.60
N HIS A 97 -16.34 9.72 -6.91
CA HIS A 97 -17.52 10.01 -7.72
C HIS A 97 -17.31 9.64 -9.19
N GLU A 98 -16.14 9.97 -9.75
CA GLU A 98 -15.77 9.66 -11.13
C GLU A 98 -15.73 8.15 -11.37
N PHE A 99 -15.18 7.39 -10.41
CA PHE A 99 -15.05 5.93 -10.46
C PHE A 99 -16.12 5.20 -9.62
N SER A 100 -17.31 5.78 -9.47
CA SER A 100 -18.33 5.33 -8.52
C SER A 100 -18.74 3.86 -8.66
N SER A 101 -18.78 3.33 -9.89
CA SER A 101 -19.08 1.91 -10.12
C SER A 101 -18.00 0.99 -9.55
N HIS A 102 -16.73 1.33 -9.73
CA HIS A 102 -15.59 0.56 -9.23
C HIS A 102 -15.49 0.63 -7.71
N VAL A 103 -15.66 1.84 -7.15
CA VAL A 103 -15.68 2.07 -5.71
C VAL A 103 -16.82 1.28 -5.03
N LYS A 104 -18.01 1.28 -5.62
CA LYS A 104 -19.15 0.52 -5.09
C LYS A 104 -18.90 -0.99 -5.08
N LYS A 105 -18.39 -1.54 -6.17
CA LYS A 105 -18.03 -2.97 -6.25
C LYS A 105 -16.93 -3.34 -5.25
N ALA A 106 -15.91 -2.50 -5.14
CA ALA A 106 -14.83 -2.68 -4.18
C ALA A 106 -15.33 -2.68 -2.74
N LYS A 107 -16.20 -1.72 -2.41
CA LYS A 107 -16.82 -1.65 -1.08
C LYS A 107 -17.64 -2.90 -0.78
N GLN A 108 -18.45 -3.36 -1.73
CA GLN A 108 -19.22 -4.59 -1.57
C GLN A 108 -18.30 -5.79 -1.32
N TYR A 109 -17.24 -5.95 -2.11
CA TYR A 109 -16.25 -7.00 -1.90
C TYR A 109 -15.62 -6.95 -0.50
N ILE A 110 -15.21 -5.74 -0.05
CA ILE A 110 -14.62 -5.54 1.27
C ILE A 110 -15.62 -5.92 2.39
N ASP A 111 -16.87 -5.47 2.26
CA ASP A 111 -17.92 -5.76 3.24
C ASP A 111 -18.20 -7.28 3.32
N GLU A 112 -18.30 -7.97 2.16
CA GLU A 112 -18.50 -9.42 2.08
C GLU A 112 -17.33 -10.22 2.67
N LYS A 113 -16.10 -9.70 2.58
CA LYS A 113 -14.90 -10.35 3.13
C LYS A 113 -14.66 -10.02 4.61
N GLY A 114 -15.44 -9.10 5.20
CA GLY A 114 -15.38 -8.76 6.62
C GLY A 114 -14.51 -7.56 6.99
N GLY A 115 -14.09 -6.73 6.03
CA GLY A 115 -13.46 -5.44 6.26
C GLY A 115 -12.15 -5.48 7.07
N VAL A 116 -11.96 -4.50 7.94
CA VAL A 116 -10.77 -4.36 8.81
C VAL A 116 -10.51 -5.62 9.65
N PRO A 117 -11.51 -6.22 10.33
CA PRO A 117 -11.30 -7.47 11.07
C PRO A 117 -10.71 -8.59 10.23
N ALA A 118 -11.11 -8.72 8.96
CA ALA A 118 -10.58 -9.76 8.08
C ALA A 118 -9.12 -9.52 7.70
N VAL A 119 -8.69 -8.26 7.52
CA VAL A 119 -7.28 -7.94 7.32
C VAL A 119 -6.46 -8.29 8.56
N VAL A 120 -6.94 -7.91 9.74
CA VAL A 120 -6.25 -8.24 11.00
C VAL A 120 -6.16 -9.76 11.20
N ALA A 121 -7.25 -10.49 10.94
CA ALA A 121 -7.27 -11.94 11.08
C ALA A 121 -6.34 -12.65 10.07
N ARG A 122 -6.24 -12.14 8.82
CA ARG A 122 -5.38 -12.70 7.77
C ARG A 122 -3.91 -12.75 8.18
N TYR A 123 -3.44 -11.71 8.86
CA TYR A 123 -2.04 -11.60 9.26
C TYR A 123 -1.81 -12.02 10.72
N GLY A 124 -2.86 -12.23 11.50
CA GLY A 124 -2.79 -12.70 12.88
C GLY A 124 -1.91 -11.83 13.76
N LYS A 125 -0.91 -12.44 14.40
CA LYS A 125 0.05 -11.74 15.27
C LYS A 125 1.11 -10.94 14.48
N ASP A 126 1.29 -11.25 13.19
CA ASP A 126 2.23 -10.53 12.33
C ASP A 126 1.60 -9.22 11.85
N LYS A 127 2.04 -8.13 12.44
CA LYS A 127 1.58 -6.78 12.13
C LYS A 127 2.37 -6.11 11.00
N THR A 128 3.37 -6.79 10.46
CA THR A 128 4.25 -6.27 9.41
C THR A 128 3.48 -5.79 8.18
N PHE A 129 2.40 -6.49 7.83
CA PHE A 129 1.56 -6.13 6.69
C PHE A 129 0.25 -5.46 7.08
N SER A 130 -0.40 -5.87 8.17
CA SER A 130 -1.68 -5.29 8.58
C SER A 130 -1.57 -3.80 8.92
N VAL A 131 -0.52 -3.39 9.63
CA VAL A 131 -0.32 -1.97 10.01
C VAL A 131 -0.14 -1.06 8.79
N PRO A 132 0.74 -1.33 7.81
CA PRO A 132 0.84 -0.51 6.60
C PRO A 132 -0.47 -0.42 5.79
N ILE A 133 -1.21 -1.52 5.67
CA ILE A 133 -2.50 -1.54 4.96
C ILE A 133 -3.51 -0.63 5.66
N LEU A 134 -3.66 -0.77 6.98
CA LEU A 134 -4.59 0.06 7.75
C LEU A 134 -4.16 1.53 7.80
N THR A 135 -2.84 1.81 7.87
CA THR A 135 -2.30 3.16 7.75
C THR A 135 -2.68 3.80 6.40
N HIS A 136 -2.51 3.07 5.31
CA HIS A 136 -2.89 3.51 3.97
C HIS A 136 -4.41 3.84 3.90
N CYS A 137 -5.26 3.00 4.49
CA CYS A 137 -6.69 3.24 4.56
C CYS A 137 -7.05 4.42 5.49
N ALA A 138 -6.31 4.63 6.57
CA ALA A 138 -6.49 5.76 7.49
C ALA A 138 -6.09 7.09 6.83
N LEU A 139 -5.01 7.12 6.04
CA LEU A 139 -4.63 8.27 5.22
C LEU A 139 -5.73 8.66 4.20
N ALA A 140 -6.51 7.69 3.75
CA ALA A 140 -7.67 7.91 2.90
C ALA A 140 -8.94 8.29 3.66
N GLY A 141 -8.94 8.31 4.99
CA GLY A 141 -10.12 8.57 5.82
C GLY A 141 -11.15 7.44 5.85
N LEU A 142 -10.78 6.22 5.46
CA LEU A 142 -11.66 5.05 5.42
C LEU A 142 -11.60 4.18 6.68
N VAL A 143 -10.55 4.34 7.47
CA VAL A 143 -10.30 3.62 8.72
C VAL A 143 -9.90 4.65 9.77
N ASN A 144 -10.38 4.50 10.99
CA ASN A 144 -9.99 5.38 12.09
C ASN A 144 -8.54 5.08 12.50
N TRP A 145 -7.79 6.13 12.84
CA TRP A 145 -6.41 5.98 13.30
C TRP A 145 -6.29 5.12 14.57
N GLU A 146 -7.34 5.05 15.37
CA GLU A 146 -7.41 4.18 16.55
C GLU A 146 -7.36 2.69 16.21
N GLU A 147 -7.80 2.31 15.01
CA GLU A 147 -7.76 0.93 14.51
C GLU A 147 -6.37 0.55 14.00
N VAL A 148 -5.50 1.53 13.73
CA VAL A 148 -4.12 1.30 13.33
C VAL A 148 -3.28 1.05 14.59
N THR A 149 -2.76 -0.15 14.76
CA THR A 149 -1.93 -0.48 15.90
C THR A 149 -0.64 0.32 15.89
N SER A 150 -0.36 1.04 16.97
CA SER A 150 0.96 1.66 17.19
C SER A 150 2.01 0.57 17.37
N LEU A 151 3.15 0.76 16.73
CA LEU A 151 4.33 -0.07 16.99
C LEU A 151 5.26 0.71 17.91
N PRO A 152 5.74 0.10 18.99
CA PRO A 152 6.61 0.77 19.95
C PRO A 152 7.98 0.99 19.29
N PHE A 153 8.17 2.17 18.68
CA PHE A 153 9.44 2.52 18.00
C PHE A 153 10.63 2.57 18.95
N GLU A 154 10.39 2.79 20.24
CA GLU A 154 11.42 2.77 21.30
C GLU A 154 12.15 1.45 21.36
N LEU A 155 11.51 0.37 20.96
CA LEU A 155 12.15 -0.95 20.87
C LEU A 155 13.33 -0.95 19.89
N ALA A 156 13.38 -0.05 18.90
CA ALA A 156 14.53 0.07 18.01
C ALA A 156 15.85 0.42 18.73
N CYS A 157 15.78 0.97 19.93
CA CYS A 157 16.94 1.25 20.75
C CYS A 157 17.57 0.00 21.38
N LEU A 158 16.87 -1.14 21.36
CA LEU A 158 17.38 -2.37 21.95
C LEU A 158 18.39 -3.07 21.02
N PRO A 159 19.43 -3.71 21.59
CA PRO A 159 20.44 -4.41 20.77
C PRO A 159 19.81 -5.53 19.93
N ALA A 160 20.35 -5.76 18.73
CA ALA A 160 19.88 -6.82 17.81
C ALA A 160 19.84 -8.22 18.47
N LYS A 161 20.76 -8.49 19.42
CA LYS A 161 20.77 -9.73 20.20
C LYS A 161 19.52 -9.94 21.06
N PHE A 162 18.90 -8.85 21.52
CA PHE A 162 17.64 -8.94 22.27
C PHE A 162 16.53 -9.52 21.41
N TYR A 163 16.37 -9.03 20.20
CA TYR A 163 15.36 -9.52 19.26
C TYR A 163 15.57 -10.97 18.83
N SER A 164 16.84 -11.33 18.63
CA SER A 164 17.21 -12.72 18.34
C SER A 164 16.82 -13.68 19.49
N THR A 165 16.99 -13.23 20.74
CA THR A 165 16.70 -14.06 21.93
C THR A 165 15.19 -14.26 22.12
N ILE A 166 14.37 -13.25 21.87
CA ILE A 166 12.91 -13.33 22.04
C ILE A 166 12.18 -13.84 20.77
N GLN A 167 12.93 -14.22 19.75
CA GLN A 167 12.42 -14.78 18.49
C GLN A 167 11.22 -13.99 17.91
N LEU A 168 11.30 -12.66 17.94
CA LEU A 168 10.27 -11.84 17.31
C LEU A 168 10.27 -12.09 15.79
N PRO A 169 9.14 -12.51 15.22
CA PRO A 169 9.02 -12.66 13.78
C PRO A 169 8.90 -11.28 13.12
N VAL A 170 10.03 -10.63 12.92
CA VAL A 170 10.10 -9.33 12.24
C VAL A 170 10.85 -9.48 10.93
N VAL A 171 10.23 -9.08 9.84
CA VAL A 171 10.91 -9.00 8.55
C VAL A 171 11.80 -7.76 8.58
N SER A 172 13.11 -7.96 8.57
CA SER A 172 14.12 -6.92 8.84
C SER A 172 14.05 -5.71 7.90
N TYR A 173 13.62 -5.88 6.65
CA TYR A 173 13.47 -4.76 5.70
C TYR A 173 12.23 -3.89 5.96
N ALA A 174 11.21 -4.42 6.61
CA ALA A 174 10.01 -3.66 6.94
C ALA A 174 10.15 -2.84 8.23
N LEU A 175 11.12 -3.19 9.09
CA LEU A 175 11.29 -2.56 10.39
C LEU A 175 11.48 -1.03 10.33
N PRO A 176 12.31 -0.45 9.44
CA PRO A 176 12.44 1.00 9.35
C PRO A 176 11.14 1.72 9.01
N ALA A 177 10.33 1.15 8.09
CA ALA A 177 9.03 1.70 7.74
C ALA A 177 8.03 1.62 8.90
N LEU A 178 8.02 0.52 9.63
CA LEU A 178 7.17 0.31 10.80
C LEU A 178 7.53 1.26 11.95
N ILE A 179 8.82 1.51 12.16
CA ILE A 179 9.33 2.48 13.13
C ILE A 179 8.86 3.89 12.76
N ALA A 180 9.01 4.28 11.49
CA ALA A 180 8.56 5.59 11.01
C ALA A 180 7.06 5.79 11.18
N ILE A 181 6.24 4.77 10.88
CA ILE A 181 4.79 4.80 11.09
C ILE A 181 4.45 4.95 12.58
N GLY A 182 5.14 4.22 13.44
CA GLY A 182 4.96 4.32 14.89
C GLY A 182 5.27 5.73 15.41
N GLN A 183 6.35 6.34 14.93
CA GLN A 183 6.78 7.67 15.32
C GLN A 183 5.79 8.78 14.91
N VAL A 184 5.17 8.66 13.74
CA VAL A 184 4.19 9.66 13.26
C VAL A 184 2.86 9.57 14.01
N LYS A 185 2.51 8.39 14.53
CA LYS A 185 1.26 8.19 15.27
C LYS A 185 1.33 8.70 16.72
N HIS A 186 2.50 8.89 17.27
CA HIS A 186 2.72 9.46 18.61
C HIS A 186 2.76 10.99 18.57
#